data_27b7ebe4f5fae29bbf1533d841a196c9
#
_entry.id   27b7ebe4f5fae29bbf1533d841a196c9
#
_cell.length_a   1.000
_cell.length_b   1.000
_cell.length_c   1.000
_cell.angle_alpha   90.00
_cell.angle_beta   90.00
_cell.angle_gamma   90.00
#
_symmetry.space_group_name_H-M   'P 1'
#
loop_
_entity.id
_entity.type
_entity.pdbx_description
1 polymer ?
#
loop_
_entity_poly.entity_id
_entity_poly.type
_entity_poly.pdbx_seq_one_letter_code
_entity_poly.pdbx_strand_id
1 'polypeptide(L)'
;MDQILDESFSWALWPDTAAHRDSGAFVLGLPEAPVNDRDITDVFHPRVYAYAPRKSNGRAALVLAGGGYTKLVVGYEGIEVARWLNELGFHAFVLVHRFPCQRWAADGRNGSQAPLDDAIEAMRQIRARRAEWGIADGGIGVVGLSSGGHLAACLISNYPPDWRAPNSKHAAISHRPDFLVVGYAPISTNATGRTVIRDKPPLPPPEKQALYEAMQPDAQLADAPPPAFIVYSAEDPVVPVENAYRLAAALRAKGGSVELHVFAKGKHGFALREKELPIGQWPRMCGEWLG
;
A
#
# COMPACT_ATOMS: atom_id res chain seq x y z
N MET A 1 -16.89 -7.41 21.87
CA MET A 1 -16.95 -6.63 20.62
C MET A 1 -15.56 -6.72 19.99
N ASP A 2 -15.37 -7.63 19.03
CA ASP A 2 -14.06 -7.79 18.40
C ASP A 2 -13.82 -6.58 17.51
N GLN A 3 -12.99 -5.64 17.98
CA GLN A 3 -12.57 -4.50 17.18
C GLN A 3 -11.73 -5.04 16.03
N ILE A 4 -12.06 -4.69 14.79
CA ILE A 4 -11.29 -5.06 13.60
C ILE A 4 -9.85 -4.56 13.70
N LEU A 5 -9.70 -3.34 14.21
CA LEU A 5 -8.44 -2.66 14.46
C LEU A 5 -8.36 -2.33 15.93
N ASP A 6 -7.30 -2.75 16.59
CA ASP A 6 -7.04 -2.44 18.00
C ASP A 6 -6.45 -1.04 18.12
N GLU A 7 -7.25 -0.09 18.63
CA GLU A 7 -6.82 1.31 18.78
C GLU A 7 -5.74 1.49 19.85
N SER A 8 -5.58 0.53 20.78
CA SER A 8 -4.58 0.62 21.86
C SER A 8 -3.14 0.66 21.33
N PHE A 9 -2.91 0.10 20.13
CA PHE A 9 -1.62 0.09 19.45
C PHE A 9 -1.63 0.91 18.15
N SER A 10 -2.33 2.03 18.15
CA SER A 10 -2.43 2.88 16.97
C SER A 10 -2.11 4.34 17.30
N TRP A 11 -1.81 5.12 16.25
CA TRP A 11 -1.65 6.56 16.38
C TRP A 11 -2.18 7.30 15.17
N ALA A 12 -2.66 8.53 15.41
CA ALA A 12 -3.08 9.44 14.35
C ALA A 12 -1.88 9.87 13.52
N LEU A 13 -2.02 9.87 12.19
CA LEU A 13 -0.95 10.22 11.28
C LEU A 13 -0.66 11.72 11.29
N TRP A 14 -1.72 12.52 11.39
CA TRP A 14 -1.64 13.99 11.40
C TRP A 14 -2.12 14.55 12.74
N PRO A 15 -1.56 15.68 13.19
CA PRO A 15 -2.11 16.34 14.35
C PRO A 15 -3.57 16.78 14.09
N ASP A 16 -4.38 16.80 15.15
CA ASP A 16 -5.77 17.26 15.09
C ASP A 16 -5.83 18.70 14.56
N THR A 17 -6.19 18.84 13.30
CA THR A 17 -6.52 20.12 12.68
C THR A 17 -8.05 20.30 12.68
N ALA A 18 -8.53 21.56 12.56
CA ALA A 18 -9.97 21.84 12.50
C ALA A 18 -10.70 21.05 11.42
N ALA A 19 -10.03 20.73 10.31
CA ALA A 19 -10.56 19.90 9.23
C ALA A 19 -10.80 18.42 9.63
N HIS A 20 -10.19 17.96 10.73
CA HIS A 20 -10.30 16.58 11.21
C HIS A 20 -11.28 16.44 12.40
N ARG A 21 -11.82 17.54 12.95
CA ARG A 21 -12.62 17.51 14.20
C ARG A 21 -14.08 17.10 14.01
N ASP A 22 -14.64 17.28 12.81
CA ASP A 22 -16.09 17.16 12.59
C ASP A 22 -16.53 15.82 11.99
N SER A 23 -15.65 14.87 11.84
CA SER A 23 -15.96 13.61 11.16
C SER A 23 -15.56 12.41 12.02
N GLY A 24 -16.47 11.50 12.21
CA GLY A 24 -16.21 10.23 12.91
C GLY A 24 -14.99 9.48 12.36
N ALA A 25 -14.44 8.57 13.14
CA ALA A 25 -13.13 7.98 12.90
C ALA A 25 -12.99 7.26 11.54
N PHE A 26 -13.91 6.53 11.10
CA PHE A 26 -14.10 5.88 9.78
C PHE A 26 -15.36 5.01 9.84
N VAL A 27 -15.96 4.76 8.71
CA VAL A 27 -17.15 3.90 8.63
C VAL A 27 -16.73 2.52 8.17
N LEU A 28 -17.03 1.51 8.97
CA LEU A 28 -16.88 0.12 8.56
C LEU A 28 -18.05 -0.23 7.63
N GLY A 29 -17.75 -0.64 6.41
CA GLY A 29 -18.76 -1.18 5.50
C GLY A 29 -19.26 -2.55 5.97
N LEU A 30 -20.50 -2.89 5.63
CA LEU A 30 -21.13 -4.19 5.88
C LEU A 30 -21.02 -4.67 7.33
N PRO A 31 -21.81 -4.13 8.28
CA PRO A 31 -21.76 -4.52 9.69
C PRO A 31 -21.96 -6.02 9.94
N GLU A 32 -22.63 -6.70 9.02
CA GLU A 32 -22.96 -8.13 9.10
C GLU A 32 -21.84 -9.05 8.57
N ALA A 33 -20.85 -8.49 7.83
CA ALA A 33 -19.73 -9.29 7.33
C ALA A 33 -18.82 -9.76 8.48
N PRO A 34 -18.17 -10.93 8.35
CA PRO A 34 -17.11 -11.33 9.24
C PRO A 34 -16.07 -10.21 9.41
N VAL A 35 -15.49 -10.08 10.60
CA VAL A 35 -14.52 -9.01 10.92
C VAL A 35 -13.43 -8.89 9.86
N ASN A 36 -12.90 -10.02 9.39
CA ASN A 36 -11.84 -10.04 8.38
C ASN A 36 -12.30 -9.71 6.95
N ASP A 37 -13.60 -9.58 6.72
CA ASP A 37 -14.17 -9.26 5.41
C ASP A 37 -14.77 -7.85 5.35
N ARG A 38 -14.64 -7.09 6.42
CA ARG A 38 -15.13 -5.70 6.46
C ARG A 38 -14.17 -4.75 5.76
N ASP A 39 -14.78 -3.84 5.01
CA ASP A 39 -14.09 -2.76 4.32
C ASP A 39 -14.22 -1.44 5.09
N ILE A 40 -13.25 -0.55 4.94
CA ILE A 40 -13.36 0.84 5.39
C ILE A 40 -13.70 1.68 4.17
N THR A 41 -14.81 2.41 4.21
CA THR A 41 -15.33 3.17 3.06
C THR A 41 -15.08 4.67 3.13
N ASP A 42 -14.87 5.22 4.34
CA ASP A 42 -14.55 6.64 4.56
C ASP A 42 -13.40 6.77 5.56
N VAL A 43 -12.41 7.59 5.22
CA VAL A 43 -11.27 7.87 6.10
C VAL A 43 -11.08 9.39 6.21
N PHE A 44 -11.38 9.91 7.39
CA PHE A 44 -11.17 11.32 7.73
C PHE A 44 -9.95 11.51 8.63
N HIS A 45 -9.66 10.51 9.46
CA HIS A 45 -8.53 10.49 10.39
C HIS A 45 -7.61 9.33 10.06
N PRO A 46 -6.64 9.52 9.14
CA PRO A 46 -5.71 8.46 8.80
C PRO A 46 -4.87 8.06 10.01
N ARG A 47 -4.71 6.75 10.21
CA ARG A 47 -4.03 6.16 11.37
C ARG A 47 -3.13 5.01 10.94
N VAL A 48 -2.11 4.78 11.73
CA VAL A 48 -1.27 3.58 11.64
C VAL A 48 -1.63 2.67 12.82
N TYR A 49 -1.87 1.40 12.52
CA TYR A 49 -2.14 0.33 13.49
C TYR A 49 -0.96 -0.62 13.54
N ALA A 50 -0.38 -0.78 14.72
CA ALA A 50 0.82 -1.59 14.92
C ALA A 50 0.48 -3.02 15.38
N TYR A 51 1.10 -3.98 14.74
CA TYR A 51 1.03 -5.41 15.05
C TYR A 51 2.43 -5.91 15.36
N ALA A 52 2.67 -6.29 16.62
CA ALA A 52 3.95 -6.77 17.07
C ALA A 52 4.05 -8.30 16.96
N PRO A 53 5.17 -8.87 16.49
CA PRO A 53 5.40 -10.30 16.48
C PRO A 53 5.68 -10.82 17.90
N ARG A 54 5.43 -12.10 18.15
CA ARG A 54 5.83 -12.74 19.42
C ARG A 54 7.35 -12.72 19.63
N LYS A 55 8.11 -12.87 18.55
CA LYS A 55 9.57 -12.78 18.54
C LYS A 55 9.98 -11.94 17.34
N SER A 56 10.52 -10.75 17.62
CA SER A 56 10.97 -9.84 16.57
C SER A 56 12.26 -10.34 15.91
N ASN A 57 12.33 -10.21 14.59
CA ASN A 57 13.55 -10.39 13.81
C ASN A 57 14.29 -9.05 13.57
N GLY A 58 13.85 -7.96 14.21
CA GLY A 58 14.40 -6.62 14.02
C GLY A 58 13.97 -5.91 12.74
N ARG A 59 12.97 -6.43 12.02
CA ARG A 59 12.47 -5.87 10.76
C ARG A 59 11.00 -5.47 10.87
N ALA A 60 10.57 -4.63 9.94
CA ALA A 60 9.20 -4.13 9.87
C ALA A 60 8.70 -3.97 8.44
N ALA A 61 7.38 -3.91 8.28
CA ALA A 61 6.74 -3.54 7.04
C ALA A 61 5.53 -2.63 7.25
N LEU A 62 5.40 -1.58 6.44
CA LEU A 62 4.15 -0.87 6.24
C LEU A 62 3.25 -1.73 5.34
N VAL A 63 2.01 -1.97 5.75
CA VAL A 63 1.02 -2.75 5.00
C VAL A 63 -0.02 -1.80 4.41
N LEU A 64 -0.16 -1.85 3.09
CA LEU A 64 -1.07 -1.03 2.31
C LEU A 64 -2.12 -1.94 1.65
N ALA A 65 -3.33 -1.94 2.19
CA ALA A 65 -4.44 -2.70 1.65
C ALA A 65 -4.97 -2.08 0.35
N GLY A 66 -5.54 -2.91 -0.52
CA GLY A 66 -6.25 -2.47 -1.71
C GLY A 66 -7.67 -1.99 -1.44
N GLY A 67 -8.45 -1.90 -2.51
CA GLY A 67 -9.83 -1.42 -2.51
C GLY A 67 -10.06 -0.31 -3.53
N GLY A 68 -9.13 -0.16 -4.48
CA GLY A 68 -9.27 0.71 -5.64
C GLY A 68 -9.31 2.20 -5.31
N TYR A 69 -8.75 2.63 -4.19
CA TYR A 69 -8.80 4.00 -3.68
C TYR A 69 -10.22 4.56 -3.40
N THR A 70 -11.21 3.69 -3.24
CA THR A 70 -12.57 4.08 -2.85
C THR A 70 -13.01 3.39 -1.57
N LYS A 71 -12.27 2.38 -1.17
CA LYS A 71 -12.38 1.67 0.10
C LYS A 71 -11.02 1.08 0.48
N LEU A 72 -10.89 0.57 1.68
CA LEU A 72 -9.76 -0.26 2.11
C LEU A 72 -10.28 -1.64 2.50
N VAL A 73 -9.78 -2.66 1.84
CA VAL A 73 -10.05 -4.07 2.15
C VAL A 73 -9.15 -4.47 3.32
N VAL A 74 -9.32 -3.81 4.44
CA VAL A 74 -8.41 -3.83 5.58
C VAL A 74 -8.33 -5.20 6.26
N GLY A 75 -9.40 -6.00 6.17
CA GLY A 75 -9.44 -7.32 6.78
C GLY A 75 -8.39 -8.25 6.19
N TYR A 76 -8.59 -8.71 4.97
CA TYR A 76 -7.72 -9.75 4.39
C TYR A 76 -6.47 -9.21 3.66
N GLU A 77 -6.47 -7.95 3.19
CA GLU A 77 -5.27 -7.34 2.58
C GLU A 77 -4.46 -6.48 3.56
N GLY A 78 -5.01 -6.21 4.74
CA GLY A 78 -4.33 -5.46 5.82
C GLY A 78 -3.99 -6.35 7.01
N ILE A 79 -4.99 -6.73 7.80
CA ILE A 79 -4.81 -7.42 9.08
C ILE A 79 -4.27 -8.84 8.90
N GLU A 80 -4.80 -9.62 7.95
CA GLU A 80 -4.27 -10.97 7.69
C GLU A 80 -2.82 -10.92 7.22
N VAL A 81 -2.47 -9.95 6.35
CA VAL A 81 -1.09 -9.72 5.90
C VAL A 81 -0.19 -9.31 7.08
N ALA A 82 -0.68 -8.45 7.96
CA ALA A 82 0.08 -8.06 9.16
C ALA A 82 0.34 -9.25 10.09
N ARG A 83 -0.64 -10.12 10.29
CA ARG A 83 -0.48 -11.35 11.08
C ARG A 83 0.50 -12.34 10.44
N TRP A 84 0.43 -12.52 9.13
CA TRP A 84 1.41 -13.32 8.40
C TRP A 84 2.83 -12.77 8.55
N LEU A 85 3.03 -11.47 8.45
CA LEU A 85 4.33 -10.82 8.70
C LEU A 85 4.79 -11.03 10.15
N ASN A 86 3.88 -11.00 11.12
CA ASN A 86 4.21 -11.30 12.52
C ASN A 86 4.68 -12.75 12.71
N GLU A 87 4.13 -13.72 11.99
CA GLU A 87 4.59 -15.11 11.99
C GLU A 87 6.04 -15.23 11.47
N LEU A 88 6.44 -14.36 10.54
CA LEU A 88 7.81 -14.24 10.04
C LEU A 88 8.74 -13.41 10.96
N GLY A 89 8.22 -12.87 12.06
CA GLY A 89 8.98 -12.06 13.01
C GLY A 89 9.04 -10.57 12.72
N PHE A 90 8.35 -10.08 11.69
CA PHE A 90 8.30 -8.65 11.35
C PHE A 90 7.30 -7.91 12.24
N HIS A 91 7.63 -6.69 12.65
CA HIS A 91 6.63 -5.72 13.05
C HIS A 91 5.83 -5.29 11.82
N ALA A 92 4.52 -5.29 11.90
CA ALA A 92 3.68 -4.86 10.80
C ALA A 92 2.85 -3.63 11.18
N PHE A 93 2.75 -2.67 10.27
CA PHE A 93 2.06 -1.41 10.47
C PHE A 93 1.01 -1.25 9.38
N VAL A 94 -0.26 -1.43 9.71
CA VAL A 94 -1.37 -1.28 8.76
C VAL A 94 -1.77 0.18 8.68
N LEU A 95 -1.70 0.77 7.49
CA LEU A 95 -2.13 2.14 7.26
C LEU A 95 -3.59 2.20 6.82
N VAL A 96 -4.39 2.91 7.58
CA VAL A 96 -5.71 3.39 7.14
C VAL A 96 -5.51 4.79 6.58
N HIS A 97 -5.38 4.87 5.25
CA HIS A 97 -5.11 6.12 4.54
C HIS A 97 -6.38 6.76 3.97
N ARG A 98 -6.35 8.06 3.72
CA ARG A 98 -7.40 8.79 3.01
C ARG A 98 -7.52 8.34 1.55
N PHE A 99 -8.67 8.60 0.96
CA PHE A 99 -8.91 8.38 -0.47
C PHE A 99 -8.71 9.67 -1.28
N PRO A 100 -8.38 9.58 -2.58
CA PRO A 100 -8.34 10.73 -3.47
C PRO A 100 -9.71 11.44 -3.47
N CYS A 101 -9.74 12.72 -3.09
CA CYS A 101 -10.97 13.49 -2.99
C CYS A 101 -10.65 14.99 -2.95
N GLN A 102 -11.47 15.81 -3.61
CA GLN A 102 -11.33 17.27 -3.62
C GLN A 102 -11.29 17.90 -2.23
N ARG A 103 -11.96 17.29 -1.24
CA ARG A 103 -11.91 17.73 0.18
C ARG A 103 -10.49 17.92 0.71
N TRP A 104 -9.53 17.14 0.22
CA TRP A 104 -8.15 17.18 0.67
C TRP A 104 -7.25 18.15 -0.11
N ALA A 105 -7.84 18.86 -1.08
CA ALA A 105 -7.14 19.93 -1.78
C ALA A 105 -7.01 21.16 -0.83
N ALA A 106 -5.86 21.32 -0.23
CA ALA A 106 -5.54 22.43 0.67
C ALA A 106 -4.07 22.81 0.54
N ASP A 107 -3.73 24.05 0.88
CA ASP A 107 -2.34 24.56 0.90
C ASP A 107 -1.57 24.35 -0.41
N GLY A 108 -2.28 24.44 -1.55
CA GLY A 108 -1.71 24.22 -2.89
C GLY A 108 -1.39 22.76 -3.21
N ARG A 109 -1.89 21.80 -2.42
CA ARG A 109 -1.83 20.37 -2.72
C ARG A 109 -3.07 19.92 -3.47
N ASN A 110 -2.90 18.92 -4.34
CA ASN A 110 -4.00 18.31 -5.06
C ASN A 110 -4.66 17.23 -4.17
N GLY A 111 -5.99 17.20 -4.10
CA GLY A 111 -6.74 16.19 -3.36
C GLY A 111 -6.46 14.74 -3.81
N SER A 112 -5.94 14.54 -5.01
CA SER A 112 -5.47 13.25 -5.51
C SER A 112 -4.25 12.71 -4.78
N GLN A 113 -3.44 13.57 -4.14
CA GLN A 113 -2.21 13.18 -3.44
C GLN A 113 -2.45 12.56 -2.07
N ALA A 114 -3.64 12.73 -1.48
CA ALA A 114 -3.89 12.40 -0.08
C ALA A 114 -3.44 10.99 0.33
N PRO A 115 -3.68 9.89 -0.44
CA PRO A 115 -3.17 8.56 -0.07
C PRO A 115 -1.65 8.49 -0.03
N LEU A 116 -0.97 9.17 -0.97
CA LEU A 116 0.49 9.18 -1.04
C LEU A 116 1.10 10.01 0.09
N ASP A 117 0.50 11.14 0.42
CA ASP A 117 0.90 11.95 1.59
C ASP A 117 0.85 11.13 2.88
N ASP A 118 -0.23 10.35 3.05
CA ASP A 118 -0.40 9.49 4.21
C ASP A 118 0.64 8.36 4.24
N ALA A 119 0.91 7.72 3.11
CA ALA A 119 1.90 6.65 3.04
C ALA A 119 3.34 7.17 3.29
N ILE A 120 3.69 8.35 2.75
CA ILE A 120 4.97 9.01 3.00
C ILE A 120 5.14 9.29 4.49
N GLU A 121 4.13 9.91 5.11
CA GLU A 121 4.21 10.29 6.52
C GLU A 121 4.22 9.05 7.43
N ALA A 122 3.46 8.01 7.10
CA ALA A 122 3.49 6.74 7.83
C ALA A 122 4.89 6.12 7.83
N MET A 123 5.55 6.02 6.68
CA MET A 123 6.93 5.52 6.58
C MET A 123 7.90 6.36 7.42
N ARG A 124 7.79 7.69 7.36
CA ARG A 124 8.61 8.61 8.15
C ARG A 124 8.42 8.41 9.66
N GLN A 125 7.16 8.31 10.11
CA GLN A 125 6.84 8.11 11.52
C GLN A 125 7.30 6.74 12.05
N ILE A 126 7.11 5.68 11.27
CA ILE A 126 7.63 4.33 11.62
C ILE A 126 9.15 4.39 11.75
N ARG A 127 9.84 5.02 10.79
CA ARG A 127 11.30 5.15 10.82
C ARG A 127 11.78 6.03 11.97
N ALA A 128 11.08 7.10 12.30
CA ALA A 128 11.38 7.95 13.46
C ALA A 128 11.28 7.19 14.79
N ARG A 129 10.34 6.25 14.85
CA ARG A 129 10.03 5.46 16.05
C ARG A 129 10.69 4.07 16.08
N ARG A 130 11.57 3.76 15.12
CA ARG A 130 12.16 2.42 14.97
C ARG A 130 12.80 1.86 16.25
N ALA A 131 13.43 2.72 17.04
CA ALA A 131 14.05 2.32 18.29
C ALA A 131 13.04 1.83 19.34
N GLU A 132 11.82 2.40 19.35
CA GLU A 132 10.74 1.97 20.26
C GLU A 132 10.34 0.51 20.01
N TRP A 133 10.52 0.02 18.77
CA TRP A 133 10.16 -1.32 18.34
C TRP A 133 11.35 -2.27 18.18
N GLY A 134 12.56 -1.80 18.46
CA GLY A 134 13.77 -2.59 18.24
C GLY A 134 14.04 -2.91 16.76
N ILE A 135 13.60 -2.04 15.83
CA ILE A 135 13.78 -2.21 14.39
C ILE A 135 15.17 -1.72 13.98
N ALA A 136 15.90 -2.54 13.24
CA ALA A 136 17.24 -2.23 12.73
C ALA A 136 17.22 -1.16 11.63
N ASP A 137 18.35 -0.50 11.41
CA ASP A 137 18.54 0.36 10.24
C ASP A 137 18.47 -0.48 8.96
N GLY A 138 17.77 0.04 7.94
CA GLY A 138 17.57 -0.69 6.68
C GLY A 138 16.55 -1.84 6.77
N GLY A 139 15.81 -1.95 7.88
CA GLY A 139 14.87 -3.05 8.12
C GLY A 139 13.39 -2.73 7.88
N ILE A 140 13.04 -1.59 7.23
CA ILE A 140 11.64 -1.16 7.08
C ILE A 140 11.22 -1.19 5.61
N GLY A 141 10.39 -2.16 5.24
CA GLY A 141 9.85 -2.28 3.89
C GLY A 141 8.38 -1.88 3.78
N VAL A 142 7.82 -2.18 2.62
CA VAL A 142 6.39 -2.00 2.35
C VAL A 142 5.82 -3.24 1.64
N VAL A 143 4.63 -3.64 2.06
CA VAL A 143 3.83 -4.70 1.42
C VAL A 143 2.52 -4.07 0.97
N GLY A 144 2.25 -4.07 -0.33
CA GLY A 144 1.04 -3.49 -0.89
C GLY A 144 0.34 -4.43 -1.86
N LEU A 145 -0.98 -4.50 -1.74
CA LEU A 145 -1.83 -5.35 -2.56
C LEU A 145 -2.83 -4.50 -3.35
N SER A 146 -3.10 -4.87 -4.61
CA SER A 146 -4.03 -4.13 -5.48
C SER A 146 -3.69 -2.65 -5.56
N SER A 147 -4.62 -1.72 -5.30
CA SER A 147 -4.33 -0.28 -5.23
C SER A 147 -3.31 0.09 -4.13
N GLY A 148 -3.24 -0.69 -3.05
CA GLY A 148 -2.17 -0.57 -2.05
C GLY A 148 -0.78 -0.92 -2.60
N GLY A 149 -0.71 -1.86 -3.55
CA GLY A 149 0.52 -2.17 -4.29
C GLY A 149 0.95 -1.05 -5.24
N HIS A 150 -0.01 -0.37 -5.87
CA HIS A 150 0.27 0.86 -6.62
C HIS A 150 0.83 1.95 -5.68
N LEU A 151 0.20 2.17 -4.52
CA LEU A 151 0.65 3.13 -3.53
C LEU A 151 2.06 2.80 -3.00
N ALA A 152 2.34 1.50 -2.77
CA ALA A 152 3.67 1.03 -2.38
C ALA A 152 4.74 1.35 -3.44
N ALA A 153 4.42 1.13 -4.73
CA ALA A 153 5.32 1.47 -5.83
C ALA A 153 5.50 2.98 -5.99
N CYS A 154 4.49 3.80 -5.66
CA CYS A 154 4.62 5.26 -5.64
C CYS A 154 5.66 5.74 -4.60
N LEU A 155 5.85 5.03 -3.48
CA LEU A 155 6.85 5.41 -2.46
C LEU A 155 8.31 5.33 -2.97
N ILE A 156 8.56 4.62 -4.05
CA ILE A 156 9.88 4.49 -4.68
C ILE A 156 10.00 5.26 -6.00
N SER A 157 9.00 6.09 -6.31
CA SER A 157 8.93 6.86 -7.56
C SER A 157 9.22 8.33 -7.33
N ASN A 158 9.62 9.02 -8.41
CA ASN A 158 9.68 10.47 -8.43
C ASN A 158 8.26 11.04 -8.56
N TYR A 159 8.00 12.14 -7.87
CA TYR A 159 6.69 12.79 -7.93
C TYR A 159 6.62 13.76 -9.10
N PRO A 160 5.41 14.05 -9.63
CA PRO A 160 5.21 15.15 -10.57
C PRO A 160 5.75 16.47 -10.00
N PRO A 161 6.28 17.37 -10.85
CA PRO A 161 6.89 18.61 -10.38
C PRO A 161 5.98 19.55 -9.58
N ASP A 162 4.67 19.45 -9.80
CA ASP A 162 3.63 20.21 -9.10
C ASP A 162 3.16 19.54 -7.79
N TRP A 163 3.58 18.30 -7.54
CA TRP A 163 3.28 17.60 -6.30
C TRP A 163 4.34 17.88 -5.24
N ARG A 164 3.90 18.16 -4.03
CA ARG A 164 4.78 18.46 -2.91
C ARG A 164 4.64 17.39 -1.84
N ALA A 165 5.78 16.93 -1.34
CA ALA A 165 5.78 16.08 -0.16
C ALA A 165 5.09 16.79 1.03
N PRO A 166 4.39 16.06 1.89
CA PRO A 166 3.70 16.66 3.03
C PRO A 166 4.69 17.35 3.94
N ASN A 167 4.31 18.56 4.40
CA ASN A 167 5.07 19.27 5.40
C ASN A 167 4.78 18.68 6.79
N SER A 168 5.79 18.09 7.40
CA SER A 168 5.68 17.51 8.74
C SER A 168 6.97 17.68 9.51
N LYS A 169 6.92 17.47 10.83
CA LYS A 169 8.12 17.44 11.68
C LYS A 169 9.10 16.32 11.30
N HIS A 170 8.65 15.34 10.51
CA HIS A 170 9.45 14.22 10.02
C HIS A 170 9.97 14.42 8.59
N ALA A 171 9.82 15.62 8.00
CA ALA A 171 10.14 15.86 6.59
C ALA A 171 11.59 15.52 6.20
N ALA A 172 12.54 15.61 7.13
CA ALA A 172 13.93 15.24 6.92
C ALA A 172 14.20 13.72 6.93
N ILE A 173 13.21 12.92 7.36
CA ILE A 173 13.34 11.44 7.44
C ILE A 173 12.95 10.84 6.09
N SER A 174 13.74 9.88 5.61
CA SER A 174 13.44 9.16 4.38
C SER A 174 12.12 8.36 4.51
N HIS A 175 11.25 8.48 3.52
CA HIS A 175 10.05 7.66 3.37
C HIS A 175 10.29 6.43 2.49
N ARG A 176 11.46 6.31 1.86
CA ARG A 176 11.74 5.17 0.95
C ARG A 176 11.82 3.87 1.73
N PRO A 177 11.11 2.82 1.28
CA PRO A 177 11.22 1.50 1.89
C PRO A 177 12.55 0.84 1.56
N ASP A 178 13.00 -0.06 2.42
CA ASP A 178 14.24 -0.82 2.27
C ASP A 178 14.01 -2.13 1.46
N PHE A 179 12.75 -2.55 1.31
CA PHE A 179 12.29 -3.62 0.41
C PHE A 179 10.84 -3.37 -0.01
N LEU A 180 10.41 -3.96 -1.12
CA LEU A 180 9.10 -3.79 -1.72
C LEU A 180 8.45 -5.13 -2.01
N VAL A 181 7.21 -5.35 -1.54
CA VAL A 181 6.36 -6.47 -1.96
C VAL A 181 5.10 -5.92 -2.61
N VAL A 182 4.83 -6.34 -3.84
CA VAL A 182 3.68 -5.88 -4.64
C VAL A 182 2.88 -7.05 -5.17
N GLY A 183 1.60 -7.11 -4.82
CA GLY A 183 0.66 -8.08 -5.38
C GLY A 183 -0.40 -7.43 -6.27
N TYR A 184 -0.62 -7.97 -7.46
CA TYR A 184 -1.71 -7.63 -8.40
C TYR A 184 -2.06 -6.13 -8.48
N ALA A 185 -1.07 -5.26 -8.53
CA ALA A 185 -1.22 -3.81 -8.47
C ALA A 185 -1.45 -3.16 -9.84
N PRO A 186 -2.36 -2.18 -9.97
CA PRO A 186 -2.57 -1.45 -11.23
C PRO A 186 -1.50 -0.38 -11.46
N ILE A 187 -0.28 -0.77 -11.78
CA ILE A 187 0.89 0.11 -11.85
C ILE A 187 0.72 1.27 -12.84
N SER A 188 0.22 1.01 -14.06
CA SER A 188 0.05 2.05 -15.07
C SER A 188 -1.16 1.87 -15.98
N THR A 189 -1.79 0.71 -16.00
CA THR A 189 -2.89 0.43 -16.94
C THR A 189 -4.20 1.15 -16.60
N ASN A 190 -4.24 1.90 -15.51
CA ASN A 190 -5.35 2.80 -15.19
C ASN A 190 -5.15 4.22 -15.76
N ALA A 191 -3.94 4.55 -16.22
CA ALA A 191 -3.66 5.81 -16.88
C ALA A 191 -4.14 5.78 -18.34
N THR A 192 -4.65 6.93 -18.81
CA THR A 192 -5.12 7.10 -20.19
C THR A 192 -4.01 6.77 -21.19
N GLY A 193 -4.35 6.02 -22.23
CA GLY A 193 -3.39 5.62 -23.26
C GLY A 193 -2.42 4.50 -22.86
N ARG A 194 -2.47 4.02 -21.61
CA ARG A 194 -1.61 2.94 -21.12
C ARG A 194 -2.36 1.65 -20.77
N THR A 195 -3.67 1.70 -20.75
CA THR A 195 -4.49 0.50 -20.50
C THR A 195 -4.33 -0.54 -21.59
N VAL A 196 -4.36 -1.80 -21.22
CA VAL A 196 -4.48 -2.94 -22.14
C VAL A 196 -5.94 -3.41 -22.28
N ILE A 197 -6.84 -2.87 -21.45
CA ILE A 197 -8.26 -3.12 -21.50
C ILE A 197 -8.87 -2.14 -22.53
N ARG A 198 -9.45 -2.70 -23.59
CA ARG A 198 -10.09 -1.90 -24.63
C ARG A 198 -11.26 -1.11 -24.04
N ASP A 199 -11.39 0.16 -24.47
CA ASP A 199 -12.50 1.05 -24.13
C ASP A 199 -12.76 1.20 -22.63
N LYS A 200 -11.70 1.08 -21.81
CA LYS A 200 -11.78 1.25 -20.37
C LYS A 200 -12.21 2.69 -20.03
N PRO A 201 -13.34 2.90 -19.34
CA PRO A 201 -13.75 4.23 -18.95
C PRO A 201 -12.86 4.81 -17.85
N PRO A 202 -12.82 6.15 -17.72
CA PRO A 202 -12.18 6.78 -16.56
C PRO A 202 -12.74 6.27 -15.23
N LEU A 203 -11.89 6.22 -14.21
CA LEU A 203 -12.25 5.68 -12.90
C LEU A 203 -12.82 6.78 -11.99
N PRO A 204 -14.08 6.67 -11.53
CA PRO A 204 -14.63 7.61 -10.57
C PRO A 204 -14.04 7.36 -9.15
N PRO A 205 -13.91 8.41 -8.31
CA PRO A 205 -14.10 9.83 -8.64
C PRO A 205 -12.96 10.38 -9.50
N PRO A 206 -13.09 11.60 -10.07
CA PRO A 206 -12.06 12.21 -10.93
C PRO A 206 -10.68 12.29 -10.29
N GLU A 207 -10.59 12.53 -8.99
CA GLU A 207 -9.33 12.59 -8.24
C GLU A 207 -8.60 11.23 -8.20
N LYS A 208 -9.34 10.13 -8.25
CA LYS A 208 -8.77 8.78 -8.38
C LYS A 208 -8.13 8.58 -9.76
N GLN A 209 -8.83 8.98 -10.83
CA GLN A 209 -8.26 8.95 -12.18
C GLN A 209 -7.02 9.86 -12.24
N ALA A 210 -7.10 11.07 -11.67
CA ALA A 210 -5.99 12.00 -11.63
C ALA A 210 -4.76 11.45 -10.87
N LEU A 211 -4.98 10.67 -9.80
CA LEU A 211 -3.89 9.98 -9.11
C LEU A 211 -3.17 8.98 -10.04
N TYR A 212 -3.93 8.15 -10.78
CA TYR A 212 -3.33 7.18 -11.71
C TYR A 212 -2.68 7.84 -12.92
N GLU A 213 -3.19 9.00 -13.37
CA GLU A 213 -2.56 9.80 -14.43
C GLU A 213 -1.22 10.39 -13.97
N ALA A 214 -1.20 10.94 -12.77
CA ALA A 214 -0.03 11.61 -12.20
C ALA A 214 1.05 10.61 -11.75
N MET A 215 0.65 9.46 -11.18
CA MET A 215 1.55 8.45 -10.63
C MET A 215 1.52 7.16 -11.45
N GLN A 216 2.55 6.98 -12.25
CA GLN A 216 2.79 5.80 -13.09
C GLN A 216 4.16 5.22 -12.71
N PRO A 217 4.24 4.41 -11.64
CA PRO A 217 5.51 4.00 -11.04
C PRO A 217 6.54 3.43 -12.02
N ASP A 218 6.10 2.63 -13.00
CA ASP A 218 7.00 2.05 -14.01
C ASP A 218 7.67 3.08 -14.92
N ALA A 219 7.09 4.28 -15.06
CA ALA A 219 7.66 5.38 -15.84
C ALA A 219 8.44 6.40 -14.99
N GLN A 220 8.26 6.38 -13.68
CA GLN A 220 8.73 7.42 -12.75
C GLN A 220 9.65 6.91 -11.64
N LEU A 221 10.14 5.67 -11.74
CA LEU A 221 11.02 5.12 -10.70
C LEU A 221 12.21 6.04 -10.40
N ALA A 222 12.43 6.30 -9.13
CA ALA A 222 13.65 6.93 -8.66
C ALA A 222 14.85 5.98 -8.83
N ASP A 223 16.06 6.53 -8.83
CA ASP A 223 17.29 5.73 -8.93
C ASP A 223 17.49 4.84 -7.69
N ALA A 224 18.24 3.76 -7.87
CA ALA A 224 18.56 2.77 -6.86
C ALA A 224 17.30 2.26 -6.12
N PRO A 225 16.34 1.63 -6.82
CA PRO A 225 15.15 1.08 -6.19
C PRO A 225 15.54 -0.06 -5.23
N PRO A 226 14.75 -0.28 -4.16
CA PRO A 226 15.00 -1.39 -3.24
C PRO A 226 14.75 -2.74 -3.92
N PRO A 227 15.24 -3.85 -3.34
CA PRO A 227 14.83 -5.19 -3.76
C PRO A 227 13.31 -5.32 -3.74
N ALA A 228 12.76 -6.00 -4.75
CA ALA A 228 11.32 -6.12 -4.93
C ALA A 228 10.87 -7.56 -5.18
N PHE A 229 9.79 -7.98 -4.50
CA PHE A 229 9.04 -9.19 -4.76
C PHE A 229 7.69 -8.82 -5.40
N ILE A 230 7.39 -9.39 -6.56
CA ILE A 230 6.20 -9.06 -7.35
C ILE A 230 5.41 -10.35 -7.62
N VAL A 231 4.11 -10.35 -7.34
CA VAL A 231 3.25 -11.51 -7.56
C VAL A 231 1.94 -11.16 -8.24
N TYR A 232 1.62 -11.88 -9.34
CA TYR A 232 0.40 -11.67 -10.13
C TYR A 232 -0.18 -12.99 -10.65
N SER A 233 -1.46 -12.93 -11.06
CA SER A 233 -2.10 -13.95 -11.87
C SER A 233 -2.23 -13.48 -13.32
N ALA A 234 -2.00 -14.39 -14.28
CA ALA A 234 -2.21 -14.12 -15.69
C ALA A 234 -3.70 -14.02 -16.07
N GLU A 235 -4.58 -14.66 -15.26
CA GLU A 235 -6.04 -14.65 -15.47
C GLU A 235 -6.76 -13.58 -14.63
N ASP A 236 -6.04 -12.63 -14.00
CA ASP A 236 -6.67 -11.56 -13.23
C ASP A 236 -7.60 -10.71 -14.11
N PRO A 237 -8.93 -10.72 -13.88
CA PRO A 237 -9.89 -10.03 -14.73
C PRO A 237 -9.97 -8.51 -14.45
N VAL A 238 -9.32 -8.03 -13.40
CA VAL A 238 -9.40 -6.64 -12.93
C VAL A 238 -8.13 -5.88 -13.23
N VAL A 239 -6.98 -6.49 -12.95
CA VAL A 239 -5.67 -5.87 -13.13
C VAL A 239 -4.82 -6.74 -14.07
N PRO A 240 -4.63 -6.30 -15.33
CA PRO A 240 -3.85 -7.04 -16.31
C PRO A 240 -2.42 -7.32 -15.85
N VAL A 241 -1.93 -8.53 -16.14
CA VAL A 241 -0.60 -9.00 -15.76
C VAL A 241 0.54 -8.16 -16.34
N GLU A 242 0.28 -7.40 -17.39
CA GLU A 242 1.21 -6.44 -18.01
C GLU A 242 1.76 -5.43 -16.98
N ASN A 243 1.00 -5.14 -15.93
CA ASN A 243 1.48 -4.30 -14.82
C ASN A 243 2.70 -4.92 -14.12
N ALA A 244 2.70 -6.25 -13.93
CA ALA A 244 3.84 -6.96 -13.36
C ALA A 244 5.09 -6.83 -14.23
N TYR A 245 4.95 -7.06 -15.52
CA TYR A 245 6.04 -7.01 -16.47
C TYR A 245 6.62 -5.60 -16.61
N ARG A 246 5.76 -4.57 -16.66
CA ARG A 246 6.18 -3.16 -16.73
C ARG A 246 6.97 -2.75 -15.49
N LEU A 247 6.45 -3.06 -14.29
CA LEU A 247 7.13 -2.73 -13.05
C LEU A 247 8.47 -3.46 -12.91
N ALA A 248 8.50 -4.77 -13.19
CA ALA A 248 9.71 -5.57 -13.12
C ALA A 248 10.77 -5.08 -14.10
N ALA A 249 10.38 -4.77 -15.36
CA ALA A 249 11.30 -4.23 -16.36
C ALA A 249 11.88 -2.87 -15.95
N ALA A 250 11.04 -1.98 -15.40
CA ALA A 250 11.47 -0.66 -14.96
C ALA A 250 12.44 -0.73 -13.76
N LEU A 251 12.13 -1.59 -12.76
CA LEU A 251 13.02 -1.82 -11.62
C LEU A 251 14.39 -2.35 -12.07
N ARG A 252 14.41 -3.34 -12.95
CA ARG A 252 15.66 -3.89 -13.49
C ARG A 252 16.45 -2.87 -14.29
N ALA A 253 15.77 -2.03 -15.09
CA ALA A 253 16.42 -0.95 -15.84
C ALA A 253 17.13 0.07 -14.96
N LYS A 254 16.66 0.22 -13.70
CA LYS A 254 17.28 1.06 -12.66
C LYS A 254 18.26 0.30 -11.77
N GLY A 255 18.65 -0.93 -12.13
CA GLY A 255 19.60 -1.76 -11.36
C GLY A 255 19.00 -2.44 -10.13
N GLY A 256 17.67 -2.43 -9.95
CA GLY A 256 16.99 -3.10 -8.84
C GLY A 256 17.00 -4.62 -8.96
N SER A 257 17.09 -5.31 -7.81
CA SER A 257 16.86 -6.75 -7.71
C SER A 257 15.36 -7.04 -7.70
N VAL A 258 14.91 -7.97 -8.55
CA VAL A 258 13.48 -8.28 -8.72
C VAL A 258 13.26 -9.77 -8.69
N GLU A 259 12.41 -10.20 -7.78
CA GLU A 259 11.80 -11.52 -7.74
C GLU A 259 10.38 -11.40 -8.32
N LEU A 260 10.12 -12.00 -9.49
CA LEU A 260 8.84 -11.90 -10.20
C LEU A 260 8.17 -13.25 -10.32
N HIS A 261 6.95 -13.40 -9.78
CA HIS A 261 6.11 -14.57 -9.90
C HIS A 261 4.81 -14.24 -10.63
N VAL A 262 4.57 -14.93 -11.74
CA VAL A 262 3.31 -14.89 -12.47
C VAL A 262 2.73 -16.28 -12.53
N PHE A 263 1.60 -16.46 -11.87
CA PHE A 263 0.86 -17.71 -11.87
C PHE A 263 -0.20 -17.70 -12.98
N ALA A 264 -0.41 -18.86 -13.61
CA ALA A 264 -1.39 -18.95 -14.70
C ALA A 264 -2.81 -18.65 -14.22
N LYS A 265 -3.16 -19.11 -13.00
CA LYS A 265 -4.52 -19.01 -12.44
C LYS A 265 -4.54 -18.28 -11.10
N GLY A 266 -5.61 -17.55 -10.88
CA GLY A 266 -5.92 -16.82 -9.66
C GLY A 266 -6.78 -15.61 -9.98
N LYS A 267 -7.85 -15.37 -9.20
CA LYS A 267 -8.70 -14.18 -9.35
C LYS A 267 -8.04 -12.97 -8.69
N HIS A 268 -8.49 -11.76 -9.04
CA HIS A 268 -8.07 -10.55 -8.35
C HIS A 268 -8.35 -10.63 -6.85
N GLY A 269 -7.44 -10.11 -6.03
CA GLY A 269 -7.63 -10.11 -4.58
C GLY A 269 -7.36 -11.46 -3.92
N PHE A 270 -6.49 -12.30 -4.49
CA PHE A 270 -6.16 -13.61 -3.92
C PHE A 270 -5.50 -13.50 -2.52
N ALA A 271 -4.79 -12.44 -2.24
CA ALA A 271 -4.12 -12.20 -0.95
C ALA A 271 -3.50 -13.49 -0.36
N LEU A 272 -3.84 -13.83 0.90
CA LEU A 272 -3.39 -15.06 1.56
C LEU A 272 -4.43 -16.19 1.53
N ARG A 273 -5.56 -15.99 0.83
CA ARG A 273 -6.74 -16.86 0.91
C ARG A 273 -6.85 -17.93 -0.20
N GLU A 274 -6.14 -17.74 -1.31
CA GLU A 274 -6.16 -18.72 -2.41
C GLU A 274 -5.21 -19.86 -2.10
N LYS A 275 -5.73 -20.97 -1.55
CA LYS A 275 -4.93 -22.10 -1.08
C LYS A 275 -4.93 -23.30 -2.04
N GLU A 276 -5.95 -23.39 -2.87
CA GLU A 276 -6.18 -24.54 -3.75
C GLU A 276 -5.40 -24.46 -5.08
N LEU A 277 -4.97 -23.25 -5.45
CA LEU A 277 -4.21 -23.01 -6.68
C LEU A 277 -2.71 -22.82 -6.38
N PRO A 278 -1.83 -23.04 -7.37
CA PRO A 278 -0.39 -22.82 -7.22
C PRO A 278 -0.02 -21.43 -6.70
N ILE A 279 -0.81 -20.39 -7.02
CA ILE A 279 -0.62 -19.04 -6.53
C ILE A 279 -0.65 -18.95 -4.99
N GLY A 280 -1.32 -19.87 -4.30
CA GLY A 280 -1.34 -19.95 -2.85
C GLY A 280 0.02 -20.21 -2.20
N GLN A 281 1.05 -20.53 -3.00
CA GLN A 281 2.43 -20.71 -2.52
C GLN A 281 3.19 -19.39 -2.37
N TRP A 282 2.66 -18.29 -2.92
CA TRP A 282 3.39 -17.01 -2.91
C TRP A 282 3.78 -16.51 -1.50
N PRO A 283 2.97 -16.71 -0.43
CA PRO A 283 3.37 -16.24 0.90
C PRO A 283 4.60 -16.97 1.43
N ARG A 284 4.71 -18.28 1.17
CA ARG A 284 5.90 -19.06 1.51
C ARG A 284 7.13 -18.59 0.73
N MET A 285 6.98 -18.44 -0.60
CA MET A 285 8.08 -17.97 -1.47
C MET A 285 8.54 -16.57 -1.07
N CYS A 286 7.60 -15.67 -0.78
CA CYS A 286 7.91 -14.32 -0.30
C CYS A 286 8.57 -14.35 1.09
N GLY A 287 8.11 -15.21 1.99
CA GLY A 287 8.74 -15.40 3.31
C GLY A 287 10.19 -15.88 3.19
N GLU A 288 10.48 -16.82 2.30
CA GLU A 288 11.84 -17.29 1.99
C GLU A 288 12.71 -16.18 1.38
N TRP A 289 12.13 -15.34 0.51
CA TRP A 289 12.82 -14.19 -0.08
C TRP A 289 13.10 -13.09 0.94
N LEU A 290 12.20 -12.89 1.90
CA LEU A 290 12.39 -11.92 2.98
C LEU A 290 13.50 -12.35 3.97
N GLY A 291 13.81 -13.64 4.10
CA GLY A 291 14.89 -14.17 4.94
C GLY A 291 14.46 -14.38 6.38
#